data_08f4429c761d91d027aa345a435e2fa1
#
_entry.id   08f4429c761d91d027aa345a435e2fa1
#
_cell.length_a   1.000
_cell.length_b   1.000
_cell.length_c   1.000
_cell.angle_alpha   90.00
_cell.angle_beta   90.00
_cell.angle_gamma   90.00
#
_symmetry.space_group_name_H-M   'P 1'
#
loop_
_entity.id
_entity.type
_entity.pdbx_description
1 polymer ?
#
loop_
_entity_poly.entity_id
_entity_poly.type
_entity_poly.pdbx_seq_one_letter_code
_entity_poly.pdbx_strand_id
1 'polypeptide(L)'
;MKSAADAADASIFSTITSFEEEVCFVDEPVALWNNICDKDGVNILTNLYKDIRANAFKFQMMAYISRLSLLRKAVKDPKIKLIITERSVETDRNVFAKMLYDAGYISHDEFQIYSMWFDEFLTDVPLSGIVYINASPSVCIERIGKRARAGETIQSDYIQRCHEYHETWIRAKTCALLELPADEDIIGTPRLLSKRMESITEFIRGLLAASS
;
A
#
# COMPACT_ATOMS: atom_id res chain seq x y z
N MET A 1 7.11 18.97 -13.84
CA MET A 1 6.42 18.09 -14.80
C MET A 1 5.92 16.90 -14.00
N LYS A 2 4.58 16.72 -13.84
CA LYS A 2 4.01 15.49 -13.29
C LYS A 2 4.42 14.34 -14.20
N SER A 3 4.82 13.20 -13.63
CA SER A 3 5.25 12.06 -14.43
C SER A 3 4.06 11.45 -15.18
N ALA A 4 4.31 10.70 -16.26
CA ALA A 4 3.25 9.96 -16.96
C ALA A 4 2.53 8.95 -16.06
N ALA A 5 3.20 8.47 -15.00
CA ALA A 5 2.61 7.64 -13.96
C ALA A 5 1.58 8.41 -13.13
N ASP A 6 1.89 9.66 -12.71
CA ASP A 6 0.92 10.52 -11.99
C ASP A 6 -0.31 10.85 -12.84
N ALA A 7 -0.14 10.95 -14.17
CA ALA A 7 -1.24 11.19 -15.10
C ALA A 7 -2.10 9.92 -15.34
N ALA A 8 -1.49 8.73 -15.32
CA ALA A 8 -2.21 7.46 -15.42
C ALA A 8 -3.01 7.19 -14.14
N ASP A 9 -2.42 7.43 -12.97
CA ASP A 9 -3.10 7.33 -11.68
C ASP A 9 -4.29 8.31 -11.61
N ALA A 10 -4.11 9.57 -12.01
CA ALA A 10 -5.20 10.54 -12.06
C ALA A 10 -6.32 10.14 -13.05
N SER A 11 -6.00 9.47 -14.16
CA SER A 11 -6.96 8.95 -15.13
C SER A 11 -7.73 7.73 -14.57
N ILE A 12 -7.05 6.87 -13.82
CA ILE A 12 -7.67 5.74 -13.12
C ILE A 12 -8.74 6.27 -12.15
N PHE A 13 -8.39 7.28 -11.36
CA PHE A 13 -9.29 7.89 -10.40
C PHE A 13 -10.47 8.64 -11.07
N SER A 14 -10.26 9.31 -12.21
CA SER A 14 -11.32 10.04 -12.91
C SER A 14 -12.40 9.15 -13.55
N THR A 15 -12.13 7.88 -13.79
CA THR A 15 -13.11 6.95 -14.39
C THR A 15 -14.07 6.35 -13.34
N ILE A 16 -13.74 6.44 -12.04
CA ILE A 16 -14.63 6.06 -10.95
C ILE A 16 -15.61 7.20 -10.59
N THR A 17 -15.63 8.27 -11.37
CA THR A 17 -16.34 9.53 -11.12
C THR A 17 -17.87 9.45 -11.00
N SER A 18 -18.50 8.33 -11.31
CA SER A 18 -19.93 8.14 -10.99
C SER A 18 -20.22 7.99 -9.47
N PHE A 19 -19.18 7.96 -8.64
CA PHE A 19 -19.26 7.81 -7.16
C PHE A 19 -18.56 8.97 -6.44
N GLU A 20 -18.21 10.07 -7.11
CA GLU A 20 -17.29 11.13 -6.61
C GLU A 20 -17.62 11.72 -5.24
N GLU A 21 -18.90 11.81 -4.88
CA GLU A 21 -19.29 12.40 -3.60
C GLU A 21 -19.23 11.41 -2.40
N GLU A 22 -19.15 10.09 -2.66
CA GLU A 22 -19.24 9.04 -1.66
C GLU A 22 -17.96 8.20 -1.54
N VAL A 23 -16.96 8.46 -2.36
CA VAL A 23 -15.67 7.72 -2.39
C VAL A 23 -14.54 8.61 -1.89
N CYS A 24 -13.79 8.10 -0.93
CA CYS A 24 -12.57 8.73 -0.44
C CYS A 24 -11.34 7.94 -0.91
N PHE A 25 -10.43 8.61 -1.60
CA PHE A 25 -9.13 8.07 -1.93
C PHE A 25 -8.11 8.48 -0.88
N VAL A 26 -7.41 7.51 -0.34
CA VAL A 26 -6.39 7.72 0.68
C VAL A 26 -5.04 7.29 0.12
N ASP A 27 -4.23 8.27 -0.24
CA ASP A 27 -2.86 8.05 -0.72
C ASP A 27 -1.93 7.59 0.40
N GLU A 28 -0.83 6.95 0.03
CA GLU A 28 0.25 6.66 0.97
C GLU A 28 0.85 7.97 1.50
N PRO A 29 0.97 8.16 2.82
CA PRO A 29 1.34 9.46 3.41
C PRO A 29 2.84 9.76 3.34
N VAL A 30 3.48 9.56 2.18
CA VAL A 30 4.92 9.76 1.96
C VAL A 30 5.36 11.21 2.26
N ALA A 31 4.52 12.19 1.94
CA ALA A 31 4.80 13.58 2.24
C ALA A 31 4.95 13.83 3.75
N LEU A 32 4.11 13.17 4.56
CA LEU A 32 4.22 13.22 6.02
C LEU A 32 5.52 12.56 6.49
N TRP A 33 5.88 11.40 5.92
CA TRP A 33 7.09 10.67 6.30
C TRP A 33 8.36 11.48 6.02
N ASN A 34 8.40 12.21 4.91
CA ASN A 34 9.52 13.08 4.57
C ASN A 34 9.74 14.24 5.56
N ASN A 35 8.70 14.62 6.32
CA ASN A 35 8.77 15.66 7.33
C ASN A 35 9.19 15.13 8.71
N ILE A 36 9.23 13.82 8.92
CA ILE A 36 9.69 13.20 10.16
C ILE A 36 11.20 12.98 10.05
N CYS A 37 11.96 13.86 10.70
CA CYS A 37 13.41 13.88 10.63
C CYS A 37 14.03 13.63 12.01
N ASP A 38 15.27 13.14 11.99
CA ASP A 38 16.12 13.11 13.19
C ASP A 38 16.66 14.52 13.52
N LYS A 39 17.48 14.60 14.57
CA LYS A 39 18.09 15.88 15.02
C LYS A 39 19.02 16.53 13.99
N ASP A 40 19.51 15.74 13.02
CA ASP A 40 20.43 16.17 11.98
C ASP A 40 19.67 16.52 10.67
N GLY A 41 18.33 16.49 10.71
CA GLY A 41 17.46 16.81 9.57
C GLY A 41 17.31 15.69 8.54
N VAL A 42 17.78 14.47 8.83
CA VAL A 42 17.65 13.34 7.92
C VAL A 42 16.29 12.68 8.13
N ASN A 43 15.51 12.53 7.05
CA ASN A 43 14.16 11.97 7.16
C ASN A 43 14.18 10.46 7.48
N ILE A 44 13.07 9.98 8.03
CA ILE A 44 12.91 8.61 8.53
C ILE A 44 13.10 7.54 7.44
N LEU A 45 12.71 7.82 6.19
CA LEU A 45 12.87 6.89 5.07
C LEU A 45 14.35 6.75 4.67
N THR A 46 15.07 7.87 4.60
CA THR A 46 16.53 7.86 4.36
C THR A 46 17.27 7.12 5.48
N ASN A 47 16.87 7.34 6.74
CA ASN A 47 17.45 6.65 7.88
C ASN A 47 17.16 5.13 7.83
N LEU A 48 15.98 4.70 7.37
CA LEU A 48 15.66 3.30 7.17
C LEU A 48 16.64 2.64 6.18
N TYR A 49 16.87 3.25 5.02
CA TYR A 49 17.78 2.70 4.01
C TYR A 49 19.24 2.71 4.48
N LYS A 50 19.63 3.69 5.28
CA LYS A 50 20.99 3.80 5.83
C LYS A 50 21.30 2.71 6.87
N ASP A 51 20.35 2.42 7.75
CA ASP A 51 20.47 1.39 8.78
C ASP A 51 19.09 0.79 9.10
N ILE A 52 18.77 -0.30 8.40
CA ILE A 52 17.49 -0.98 8.56
C ILE A 52 17.30 -1.47 9.99
N ARG A 53 18.32 -2.06 10.61
CA ARG A 53 18.22 -2.63 11.96
C ARG A 53 17.88 -1.57 13.02
N ALA A 54 18.50 -0.41 12.96
CA ALA A 54 18.24 0.67 13.92
C ALA A 54 16.91 1.40 13.67
N ASN A 55 16.31 1.27 12.48
CA ASN A 55 15.19 2.11 12.08
C ASN A 55 13.93 1.36 11.63
N ALA A 56 13.98 0.01 11.48
CA ALA A 56 12.87 -0.79 10.98
C ALA A 56 11.61 -0.62 11.84
N PHE A 57 11.71 -0.80 13.15
CA PHE A 57 10.58 -0.67 14.06
C PHE A 57 9.99 0.76 14.05
N LYS A 58 10.85 1.77 14.15
CA LYS A 58 10.41 3.19 14.10
C LYS A 58 9.65 3.49 12.81
N PHE A 59 10.17 3.02 11.68
CA PHE A 59 9.55 3.23 10.39
C PHE A 59 8.19 2.50 10.29
N GLN A 60 8.11 1.24 10.70
CA GLN A 60 6.87 0.47 10.62
C GLN A 60 5.79 1.05 11.55
N MET A 61 6.14 1.48 12.76
CA MET A 61 5.20 2.17 13.66
C MET A 61 4.69 3.48 13.04
N MET A 62 5.58 4.27 12.46
CA MET A 62 5.22 5.53 11.80
C MET A 62 4.32 5.26 10.58
N ALA A 63 4.65 4.31 9.71
CA ALA A 63 3.86 3.95 8.54
C ALA A 63 2.45 3.51 8.95
N TYR A 64 2.34 2.61 9.92
CA TYR A 64 1.08 2.13 10.47
C TYR A 64 0.23 3.27 11.06
N ILE A 65 0.77 4.05 12.00
CA ILE A 65 0.01 5.11 12.70
C ILE A 65 -0.44 6.19 11.72
N SER A 66 0.41 6.59 10.77
CA SER A 66 0.07 7.62 9.79
C SER A 66 -1.05 7.18 8.85
N ARG A 67 -0.98 5.95 8.33
CA ARG A 67 -2.04 5.36 7.50
C ARG A 67 -3.34 5.21 8.28
N LEU A 68 -3.29 4.63 9.48
CA LEU A 68 -4.45 4.47 10.35
C LEU A 68 -5.12 5.82 10.65
N SER A 69 -4.34 6.87 10.91
CA SER A 69 -4.88 8.21 11.17
C SER A 69 -5.68 8.75 9.99
N LEU A 70 -5.21 8.55 8.76
CA LEU A 70 -5.94 8.96 7.55
C LEU A 70 -7.23 8.15 7.37
N LEU A 71 -7.15 6.83 7.50
CA LEU A 71 -8.31 5.94 7.38
C LEU A 71 -9.38 6.27 8.43
N ARG A 72 -9.00 6.46 9.69
CA ARG A 72 -9.96 6.83 10.76
C ARG A 72 -10.62 8.20 10.53
N LYS A 73 -9.95 9.14 9.87
CA LYS A 73 -10.57 10.40 9.47
C LYS A 73 -11.61 10.17 8.38
N ALA A 74 -11.29 9.36 7.36
CA ALA A 74 -12.20 9.05 6.28
C ALA A 74 -13.44 8.28 6.77
N VAL A 75 -13.28 7.28 7.64
CA VAL A 75 -14.38 6.50 8.24
C VAL A 75 -15.35 7.37 9.06
N LYS A 76 -14.87 8.47 9.65
CA LYS A 76 -15.72 9.38 10.44
C LYS A 76 -16.61 10.30 9.60
N ASP A 77 -16.34 10.43 8.32
CA ASP A 77 -17.19 11.25 7.44
C ASP A 77 -18.42 10.44 7.00
N PRO A 78 -19.62 10.82 7.44
CA PRO A 78 -20.85 10.07 7.15
C PRO A 78 -21.23 10.09 5.66
N LYS A 79 -20.61 10.94 4.85
CA LYS A 79 -20.83 11.00 3.40
C LYS A 79 -20.05 9.91 2.67
N ILE A 80 -18.95 9.43 3.26
CA ILE A 80 -18.06 8.47 2.62
C ILE A 80 -18.61 7.05 2.82
N LYS A 81 -18.93 6.39 1.72
CA LYS A 81 -19.41 5.00 1.69
C LYS A 81 -18.32 4.01 1.29
N LEU A 82 -17.31 4.50 0.59
CA LEU A 82 -16.20 3.68 0.12
C LEU A 82 -14.87 4.41 0.33
N ILE A 83 -13.91 3.71 0.93
CA ILE A 83 -12.54 4.20 1.06
C ILE A 83 -11.65 3.30 0.20
N ILE A 84 -10.92 3.90 -0.73
CA ILE A 84 -9.93 3.23 -1.55
C ILE A 84 -8.55 3.73 -1.12
N THR A 85 -7.66 2.82 -0.77
CA THR A 85 -6.33 3.17 -0.26
C THR A 85 -5.23 2.42 -1.01
N GLU A 86 -4.12 3.09 -1.25
CA GLU A 86 -2.90 2.41 -1.67
C GLU A 86 -2.35 1.63 -0.47
N ARG A 87 -2.34 0.30 -0.57
CA ARG A 87 -2.05 -0.64 0.52
C ARG A 87 -3.07 -0.55 1.67
N SER A 88 -2.83 -1.29 2.71
CA SER A 88 -3.67 -1.31 3.91
C SER A 88 -2.81 -1.45 5.16
N VAL A 89 -3.37 -1.15 6.32
CA VAL A 89 -2.71 -1.44 7.61
C VAL A 89 -2.39 -2.93 7.76
N GLU A 90 -3.21 -3.80 7.16
CA GLU A 90 -2.97 -5.23 7.17
C GLU A 90 -1.77 -5.63 6.29
N THR A 91 -1.55 -4.95 5.15
CA THR A 91 -0.34 -5.12 4.33
C THR A 91 0.90 -4.70 5.11
N ASP A 92 0.83 -3.58 5.83
CA ASP A 92 1.94 -3.09 6.66
C ASP A 92 2.37 -4.17 7.67
N ARG A 93 1.41 -4.82 8.37
CA ARG A 93 1.71 -5.88 9.33
C ARG A 93 2.16 -7.18 8.69
N ASN A 94 1.34 -7.71 7.77
CA ASN A 94 1.48 -9.09 7.32
C ASN A 94 2.56 -9.27 6.24
N VAL A 95 2.95 -8.19 5.58
CA VAL A 95 4.02 -8.19 4.59
C VAL A 95 5.25 -7.50 5.16
N PHE A 96 5.22 -6.19 5.35
CA PHE A 96 6.42 -5.40 5.62
C PHE A 96 6.97 -5.61 7.03
N ALA A 97 6.15 -5.44 8.07
CA ALA A 97 6.62 -5.65 9.45
C ALA A 97 7.00 -7.11 9.70
N LYS A 98 6.21 -8.06 9.17
CA LYS A 98 6.50 -9.50 9.29
C LYS A 98 7.81 -9.88 8.60
N MET A 99 8.05 -9.39 7.39
CA MET A 99 9.29 -9.65 6.66
C MET A 99 10.52 -9.10 7.38
N LEU A 100 10.40 -7.90 7.97
CA LEU A 100 11.48 -7.29 8.76
C LEU A 100 11.72 -8.01 10.09
N TYR A 101 10.66 -8.50 10.73
CA TYR A 101 10.76 -9.34 11.93
C TYR A 101 11.45 -10.68 11.63
N ASP A 102 11.04 -11.39 10.58
CA ASP A 102 11.61 -12.68 10.20
C ASP A 102 13.08 -12.55 9.74
N ALA A 103 13.46 -11.40 9.20
CA ALA A 103 14.83 -11.05 8.86
C ALA A 103 15.66 -10.61 10.10
N GLY A 104 15.07 -10.54 11.30
CA GLY A 104 15.71 -10.11 12.53
C GLY A 104 16.07 -8.63 12.60
N TYR A 105 15.41 -7.77 11.78
CA TYR A 105 15.55 -6.32 11.85
C TYR A 105 14.59 -5.67 12.85
N ILE A 106 13.49 -6.34 13.18
CA ILE A 106 12.59 -6.00 14.28
C ILE A 106 12.74 -7.10 15.34
N SER A 107 12.97 -6.75 16.58
CA SER A 107 13.10 -7.71 17.68
C SER A 107 11.75 -8.29 18.09
N HIS A 108 11.76 -9.35 18.91
CA HIS A 108 10.53 -10.03 19.31
C HIS A 108 9.61 -9.14 20.14
N ASP A 109 10.14 -8.36 21.06
CA ASP A 109 9.42 -7.40 21.89
C ASP A 109 8.88 -6.22 21.06
N GLU A 110 9.68 -5.69 20.13
CA GLU A 110 9.21 -4.65 19.19
C GLU A 110 8.04 -5.14 18.32
N PHE A 111 8.11 -6.37 17.82
CA PHE A 111 7.02 -6.94 17.03
C PHE A 111 5.77 -7.21 17.86
N GLN A 112 5.92 -7.58 19.14
CA GLN A 112 4.80 -7.69 20.08
C GLN A 112 4.15 -6.31 20.32
N ILE A 113 4.92 -5.27 20.58
CA ILE A 113 4.42 -3.90 20.74
C ILE A 113 3.68 -3.45 19.50
N TYR A 114 4.26 -3.67 18.32
CA TYR A 114 3.61 -3.36 17.04
C TYR A 114 2.26 -4.07 16.91
N SER A 115 2.23 -5.38 17.23
CA SER A 115 1.02 -6.20 17.12
C SER A 115 -0.08 -5.76 18.11
N MET A 116 0.27 -5.38 19.33
CA MET A 116 -0.68 -4.84 20.30
C MET A 116 -1.39 -3.58 19.78
N TRP A 117 -0.64 -2.63 19.21
CA TRP A 117 -1.22 -1.44 18.61
C TRP A 117 -2.06 -1.76 17.37
N PHE A 118 -1.62 -2.72 16.57
CA PHE A 118 -2.36 -3.15 15.39
C PHE A 118 -3.71 -3.77 15.79
N ASP A 119 -3.71 -4.72 16.72
CA ASP A 119 -4.91 -5.44 17.14
C ASP A 119 -5.92 -4.51 17.83
N GLU A 120 -5.46 -3.49 18.56
CA GLU A 120 -6.32 -2.50 19.23
C GLU A 120 -7.20 -1.71 18.24
N PHE A 121 -6.67 -1.37 17.07
CA PHE A 121 -7.34 -0.46 16.14
C PHE A 121 -7.77 -1.11 14.81
N LEU A 122 -7.51 -2.41 14.63
CA LEU A 122 -7.85 -3.12 13.38
C LEU A 122 -9.34 -3.05 13.06
N THR A 123 -10.20 -3.13 14.10
CA THR A 123 -11.66 -3.10 13.97
C THR A 123 -12.21 -1.77 13.51
N ASP A 124 -11.44 -0.69 13.65
CA ASP A 124 -11.86 0.66 13.23
C ASP A 124 -11.87 0.82 11.71
N VAL A 125 -11.12 -0.03 11.00
CA VAL A 125 -10.89 0.09 9.55
C VAL A 125 -10.96 -1.29 8.87
N PRO A 126 -12.13 -1.94 8.86
CA PRO A 126 -12.28 -3.28 8.30
C PRO A 126 -11.97 -3.28 6.80
N LEU A 127 -11.24 -4.30 6.35
CA LEU A 127 -10.90 -4.49 4.95
C LEU A 127 -11.98 -5.32 4.26
N SER A 128 -12.80 -4.68 3.41
CA SER A 128 -13.91 -5.32 2.71
C SER A 128 -13.46 -6.09 1.47
N GLY A 129 -12.42 -5.62 0.79
CA GLY A 129 -11.88 -6.27 -0.41
C GLY A 129 -10.49 -5.78 -0.78
N ILE A 130 -9.82 -6.55 -1.62
CA ILE A 130 -8.45 -6.26 -2.10
C ILE A 130 -8.44 -6.30 -3.62
N VAL A 131 -7.88 -5.28 -4.24
CA VAL A 131 -7.46 -5.31 -5.64
C VAL A 131 -5.95 -5.57 -5.64
N TYR A 132 -5.57 -6.80 -5.96
CA TYR A 132 -4.17 -7.21 -6.00
C TYR A 132 -3.59 -7.02 -7.40
N ILE A 133 -2.74 -6.00 -7.54
CA ILE A 133 -2.00 -5.72 -8.78
C ILE A 133 -0.75 -6.61 -8.77
N ASN A 134 -0.87 -7.80 -9.35
CA ASN A 134 0.17 -8.82 -9.29
C ASN A 134 1.18 -8.65 -10.43
N ALA A 135 2.36 -8.10 -10.12
CA ALA A 135 3.50 -8.01 -11.02
C ALA A 135 4.62 -8.95 -10.58
N SER A 136 5.26 -9.64 -11.53
CA SER A 136 6.39 -10.50 -11.23
C SER A 136 7.58 -9.71 -10.66
N PRO A 137 8.40 -10.32 -9.79
CA PRO A 137 9.57 -9.66 -9.23
C PRO A 137 10.52 -9.08 -10.29
N SER A 138 10.70 -9.76 -11.42
CA SER A 138 11.55 -9.30 -12.52
C SER A 138 11.03 -7.99 -13.13
N VAL A 139 9.73 -7.89 -13.36
CA VAL A 139 9.08 -6.66 -13.86
C VAL A 139 9.13 -5.54 -12.83
N CYS A 140 8.96 -5.85 -11.54
CA CYS A 140 9.12 -4.87 -10.48
C CYS A 140 10.53 -4.28 -10.45
N ILE A 141 11.57 -5.11 -10.55
CA ILE A 141 12.98 -4.68 -10.59
C ILE A 141 13.24 -3.78 -11.80
N GLU A 142 12.75 -4.17 -12.99
CA GLU A 142 12.86 -3.36 -14.20
C GLU A 142 12.22 -1.97 -14.03
N ARG A 143 11.00 -1.94 -13.47
CA ARG A 143 10.26 -0.68 -13.22
C ARG A 143 10.93 0.21 -12.18
N ILE A 144 11.52 -0.37 -11.12
CA ILE A 144 12.33 0.36 -10.14
C ILE A 144 13.52 1.02 -10.83
N GLY A 145 14.24 0.28 -11.68
CA GLY A 145 15.35 0.80 -12.46
C GLY A 145 14.95 1.94 -13.40
N LYS A 146 13.81 1.82 -14.09
CA LYS A 146 13.26 2.88 -14.96
C LYS A 146 12.83 4.13 -14.19
N ARG A 147 12.23 3.95 -12.99
CA ARG A 147 11.79 5.06 -12.13
C ARG A 147 12.97 5.86 -11.58
N ALA A 148 14.09 5.20 -11.30
CA ALA A 148 15.36 5.79 -10.85
C ALA A 148 15.21 6.85 -9.74
N ARG A 149 14.43 6.54 -8.69
CA ARG A 149 14.23 7.45 -7.54
C ARG A 149 15.56 7.64 -6.81
N ALA A 150 15.93 8.90 -6.55
CA ALA A 150 17.17 9.25 -5.86
C ALA A 150 17.24 8.59 -4.46
N GLY A 151 18.36 7.92 -4.17
CA GLY A 151 18.60 7.27 -2.88
C GLY A 151 17.93 5.90 -2.72
N GLU A 152 17.18 5.41 -3.70
CA GLU A 152 16.54 4.10 -3.65
C GLU A 152 17.53 3.01 -4.09
N THR A 153 17.99 2.20 -3.13
CA THR A 153 18.86 1.03 -3.36
C THR A 153 18.18 -0.23 -2.88
N ILE A 154 17.24 -0.75 -3.70
CA ILE A 154 16.48 -1.96 -3.35
C ILE A 154 17.16 -3.17 -3.99
N GLN A 155 17.52 -4.16 -3.16
CA GLN A 155 18.11 -5.41 -3.62
C GLN A 155 17.03 -6.33 -4.24
N SER A 156 17.43 -7.12 -5.24
CA SER A 156 16.51 -8.03 -5.93
C SER A 156 15.90 -9.08 -5.02
N ASP A 157 16.66 -9.58 -4.03
CA ASP A 157 16.17 -10.55 -3.04
C ASP A 157 15.11 -9.95 -2.10
N TYR A 158 15.17 -8.65 -1.81
CA TYR A 158 14.13 -7.95 -1.09
C TYR A 158 12.82 -7.94 -1.87
N ILE A 159 12.87 -7.66 -3.18
CA ILE A 159 11.68 -7.65 -4.05
C ILE A 159 11.07 -9.06 -4.14
N GLN A 160 11.92 -10.08 -4.28
CA GLN A 160 11.48 -11.48 -4.30
C GLN A 160 10.76 -11.84 -3.01
N ARG A 161 11.34 -11.55 -1.85
CA ARG A 161 10.70 -11.79 -0.55
C ARG A 161 9.41 -11.00 -0.38
N CYS A 162 9.40 -9.74 -0.79
CA CYS A 162 8.21 -8.90 -0.73
C CYS A 162 7.05 -9.53 -1.52
N HIS A 163 7.33 -10.06 -2.70
CA HIS A 163 6.35 -10.81 -3.50
C HIS A 163 5.85 -12.06 -2.77
N GLU A 164 6.74 -12.90 -2.23
CA GLU A 164 6.39 -14.12 -1.51
C GLU A 164 5.51 -13.86 -0.27
N TYR A 165 5.80 -12.79 0.49
CA TYR A 165 4.98 -12.39 1.64
C TYR A 165 3.60 -11.87 1.21
N HIS A 166 3.50 -11.14 0.09
CA HIS A 166 2.21 -10.75 -0.47
C HIS A 166 1.39 -11.97 -0.88
N GLU A 167 1.98 -12.89 -1.64
CA GLU A 167 1.32 -14.12 -2.07
C GLU A 167 0.82 -14.94 -0.87
N THR A 168 1.66 -15.11 0.15
CA THR A 168 1.29 -15.84 1.36
C THR A 168 0.14 -15.17 2.09
N TRP A 169 0.20 -13.85 2.26
CA TRP A 169 -0.84 -13.09 2.94
C TRP A 169 -2.16 -13.08 2.16
N ILE A 170 -2.12 -12.83 0.84
CA ILE A 170 -3.31 -12.80 -0.02
C ILE A 170 -4.03 -14.13 -0.02
N ARG A 171 -3.31 -15.25 -0.12
CA ARG A 171 -3.90 -16.60 -0.08
C ARG A 171 -4.56 -16.94 1.27
N ALA A 172 -4.11 -16.35 2.35
CA ALA A 172 -4.69 -16.53 3.68
C ALA A 172 -5.92 -15.64 3.95
N LYS A 173 -6.23 -14.70 3.05
CA LYS A 173 -7.36 -13.76 3.22
C LYS A 173 -8.70 -14.38 2.87
N THR A 174 -9.72 -14.01 3.64
CA THR A 174 -11.12 -14.40 3.44
C THR A 174 -12.00 -13.30 2.87
N CYS A 175 -11.49 -12.05 2.79
CA CYS A 175 -12.22 -10.95 2.15
C CYS A 175 -12.24 -11.11 0.63
N ALA A 176 -13.12 -10.36 -0.03
CA ALA A 176 -13.20 -10.37 -1.48
C ALA A 176 -11.86 -9.98 -2.13
N LEU A 177 -11.49 -10.67 -3.21
CA LEU A 177 -10.22 -10.47 -3.90
C LEU A 177 -10.45 -10.33 -5.41
N LEU A 178 -9.91 -9.27 -5.98
CA LEU A 178 -9.71 -9.12 -7.42
C LEU A 178 -8.22 -9.15 -7.71
N GLU A 179 -7.76 -10.18 -8.42
CA GLU A 179 -6.36 -10.27 -8.87
C GLU A 179 -6.24 -9.78 -10.31
N LEU A 180 -5.32 -8.83 -10.55
CA LEU A 180 -5.02 -8.26 -11.85
C LEU A 180 -3.56 -8.51 -12.21
N PRO A 181 -3.26 -9.36 -13.21
CA PRO A 181 -1.89 -9.52 -13.72
C PRO A 181 -1.33 -8.17 -14.21
N ALA A 182 -0.11 -7.84 -13.81
CA ALA A 182 0.45 -6.51 -14.04
C ALA A 182 1.83 -6.51 -14.70
N ASP A 183 2.23 -7.60 -15.34
CA ASP A 183 3.50 -7.66 -16.07
C ASP A 183 3.49 -6.81 -17.34
N GLU A 184 2.34 -6.71 -18.00
CA GLU A 184 2.19 -5.86 -19.18
C GLU A 184 2.15 -4.37 -18.80
N ASP A 185 2.78 -3.53 -19.62
CA ASP A 185 2.77 -2.08 -19.45
C ASP A 185 1.41 -1.49 -19.90
N ILE A 186 0.73 -0.85 -18.95
CA ILE A 186 -0.56 -0.18 -19.21
C ILE A 186 -0.38 1.20 -19.85
N ILE A 187 0.77 1.86 -19.66
CA ILE A 187 1.01 3.23 -20.18
C ILE A 187 1.01 3.21 -21.71
N GLY A 188 1.58 2.17 -22.30
CA GLY A 188 1.57 1.95 -23.76
C GLY A 188 0.32 1.26 -24.30
N THR A 189 -0.62 0.84 -23.45
CA THR A 189 -1.73 -0.04 -23.85
C THR A 189 -3.09 0.45 -23.31
N PRO A 190 -3.70 1.50 -23.89
CA PRO A 190 -4.94 2.10 -23.39
C PRO A 190 -6.10 1.09 -23.24
N ARG A 191 -6.20 0.12 -24.16
CA ARG A 191 -7.23 -0.94 -24.09
C ARG A 191 -7.08 -1.82 -22.83
N LEU A 192 -5.86 -2.12 -22.42
CA LEU A 192 -5.59 -2.90 -21.21
C LEU A 192 -5.98 -2.09 -19.97
N LEU A 193 -5.65 -0.81 -19.94
CA LEU A 193 -6.06 0.10 -18.88
C LEU A 193 -7.59 0.12 -18.74
N SER A 194 -8.34 0.35 -19.83
CA SER A 194 -9.81 0.36 -19.80
C SER A 194 -10.38 -0.95 -19.27
N LYS A 195 -9.87 -2.10 -19.72
CA LYS A 195 -10.31 -3.41 -19.24
C LYS A 195 -10.07 -3.60 -17.74
N ARG A 196 -8.90 -3.19 -17.23
CA ARG A 196 -8.62 -3.26 -15.78
C ARG A 196 -9.54 -2.36 -14.98
N MET A 197 -9.82 -1.16 -15.49
CA MET A 197 -10.75 -0.21 -14.87
C MET A 197 -12.18 -0.75 -14.81
N GLU A 198 -12.65 -1.38 -15.87
CA GLU A 198 -13.95 -2.06 -15.89
C GLU A 198 -14.02 -3.14 -14.81
N SER A 199 -13.00 -4.00 -14.72
CA SER A 199 -12.93 -5.06 -13.70
C SER A 199 -12.93 -4.51 -12.27
N ILE A 200 -12.18 -3.43 -12.01
CA ILE A 200 -12.15 -2.77 -10.69
C ILE A 200 -13.52 -2.16 -10.36
N THR A 201 -14.14 -1.50 -11.33
CA THR A 201 -15.46 -0.88 -11.15
C THR A 201 -16.54 -1.94 -10.84
N GLU A 202 -16.53 -3.06 -11.56
CA GLU A 202 -17.44 -4.17 -11.30
C GLU A 202 -17.24 -4.80 -9.93
N PHE A 203 -15.98 -5.01 -9.54
CA PHE A 203 -15.61 -5.51 -8.20
C PHE A 203 -16.12 -4.58 -7.09
N ILE A 204 -15.93 -3.27 -7.22
CA ILE A 204 -16.41 -2.27 -6.26
C ILE A 204 -17.94 -2.29 -6.17
N ARG A 205 -18.64 -2.35 -7.31
CA ARG A 205 -20.10 -2.44 -7.32
C ARG A 205 -20.61 -3.69 -6.59
N GLY A 206 -19.92 -4.82 -6.78
CA GLY A 206 -20.22 -6.07 -6.06
C GLY A 206 -20.07 -5.92 -4.54
N LEU A 207 -19.00 -5.25 -4.08
CA LEU A 207 -18.79 -4.98 -2.65
C LEU A 207 -19.87 -4.09 -2.05
N LEU A 208 -20.24 -3.01 -2.75
CA LEU A 208 -21.28 -2.07 -2.28
C LEU A 208 -22.65 -2.76 -2.21
N ALA A 209 -23.00 -3.59 -3.20
CA ALA A 209 -24.26 -4.35 -3.19
C ALA A 209 -24.32 -5.39 -2.07
N ALA A 210 -23.19 -6.00 -1.68
CA ALA A 210 -23.14 -6.96 -0.58
C ALA A 210 -23.21 -6.30 0.82
N SER A 211 -22.97 -4.98 0.91
CA SER A 211 -22.98 -4.21 2.16
C SER A 211 -24.31 -3.50 2.41
N SER A 212 -25.24 -3.55 1.46
CA SER A 212 -26.60 -2.99 1.54
C SER A 212 -27.59 -4.01 2.05
#